data_92907c1e9d54f6e7ce5588ce005a1667
#
_entry.id   92907c1e9d54f6e7ce5588ce005a1667
#
_cell.length_a   1.000
_cell.length_b   1.000
_cell.length_c   1.000
_cell.angle_alpha   90.00
_cell.angle_beta   90.00
_cell.angle_gamma   90.00
#
_symmetry.space_group_name_H-M   'P 1'
#
loop_
_entity.id
_entity.type
_entity.pdbx_description
1 polymer ?
#
loop_
_entity_poly.entity_id
_entity_poly.type
_entity_poly.pdbx_seq_one_letter_code
_entity_poly.pdbx_strand_id
1 'polypeptide(L)'
;RDINYVSSIFFNDCIENAKSMTRGGTNTVIASPMCLGITNAIDSLIVVKQFVYDEKIITMKELISALQNNWAGYEDLQVLIKKKGDFFGNDTERSNAMARRFFDSISGFLKGKRNLFGYPILIGDLIGYNPHHKWFGECTKATPDGRYASEMLKFGFGQSGGYDRAGLTALLNSIARADRCGIRCGSTVTNIT
;
A
#
# COMPACT_ATOMS: atom_id res chain seq x y z
N ARG A 1 -6.17 -13.72 -23.73
CA ARG A 1 -6.47 -15.18 -23.76
C ARG A 1 -5.31 -15.97 -23.16
N ASP A 2 -5.03 -15.76 -21.88
CA ASP A 2 -3.97 -16.54 -21.24
C ASP A 2 -4.57 -17.78 -20.61
N ILE A 3 -4.59 -18.85 -21.38
CA ILE A 3 -4.91 -20.17 -20.89
C ILE A 3 -3.56 -20.81 -20.54
N ASN A 4 -3.23 -20.79 -19.26
CA ASN A 4 -1.98 -21.35 -18.78
C ASN A 4 -2.18 -22.86 -18.46
N TYR A 5 -2.20 -23.69 -19.50
CA TYR A 5 -2.38 -25.13 -19.34
C TYR A 5 -1.20 -25.80 -18.64
N VAL A 6 0.03 -25.36 -18.95
CA VAL A 6 1.22 -25.97 -18.37
C VAL A 6 1.27 -25.76 -16.85
N SER A 7 1.01 -24.53 -16.38
CA SER A 7 0.93 -24.32 -14.93
C SER A 7 -0.26 -25.03 -14.28
N SER A 8 -1.35 -25.18 -15.02
CA SER A 8 -2.57 -25.80 -14.48
C SER A 8 -2.40 -27.27 -14.06
N ILE A 9 -1.48 -28.02 -14.67
CA ILE A 9 -1.21 -29.40 -14.29
C ILE A 9 -0.62 -29.56 -12.88
N PHE A 10 -0.05 -28.47 -12.32
CA PHE A 10 0.49 -28.45 -10.96
C PHE A 10 -0.54 -28.03 -9.90
N PHE A 11 -1.75 -27.68 -10.31
CA PHE A 11 -2.81 -27.31 -9.40
C PHE A 11 -3.83 -28.43 -9.26
N ASN A 12 -4.22 -28.72 -8.01
CA ASN A 12 -5.21 -29.73 -7.72
C ASN A 12 -6.53 -29.46 -8.47
N ASP A 13 -7.20 -30.51 -8.85
CA ASP A 13 -8.52 -30.53 -9.49
C ASP A 13 -8.56 -30.01 -10.93
N CYS A 14 -7.51 -29.40 -11.45
CA CYS A 14 -7.49 -28.87 -12.83
C CYS A 14 -7.58 -29.97 -13.88
N ILE A 15 -6.92 -31.09 -13.63
CA ILE A 15 -6.93 -32.26 -14.54
C ILE A 15 -8.28 -32.92 -14.50
N GLU A 16 -8.79 -33.19 -13.30
CA GLU A 16 -10.08 -33.84 -13.07
C GLU A 16 -11.23 -33.02 -13.65
N ASN A 17 -11.18 -31.70 -13.47
CA ASN A 17 -12.20 -30.78 -13.99
C ASN A 17 -12.02 -30.44 -15.48
N ALA A 18 -10.93 -30.90 -16.11
CA ALA A 18 -10.55 -30.54 -17.49
C ALA A 18 -10.59 -29.02 -17.76
N LYS A 19 -10.18 -28.23 -16.78
CA LYS A 19 -10.19 -26.77 -16.83
C LYS A 19 -8.87 -26.19 -16.35
N SER A 20 -8.43 -25.11 -16.97
CA SER A 20 -7.25 -24.40 -16.48
C SER A 20 -7.51 -23.69 -15.13
N MET A 21 -6.46 -23.46 -14.36
CA MET A 21 -6.50 -22.71 -13.09
C MET A 21 -7.17 -21.35 -13.24
N THR A 22 -6.95 -20.67 -14.36
CA THR A 22 -7.51 -19.34 -14.65
C THR A 22 -8.98 -19.38 -15.09
N ARG A 23 -9.54 -20.58 -15.30
CA ARG A 23 -10.95 -20.81 -15.67
C ARG A 23 -11.74 -21.58 -14.61
N GLY A 24 -11.25 -21.58 -13.38
CA GLY A 24 -11.93 -22.27 -12.28
C GLY A 24 -11.72 -23.79 -12.27
N GLY A 25 -10.60 -24.27 -12.78
CA GLY A 25 -10.20 -25.67 -12.68
C GLY A 25 -9.85 -26.09 -11.27
N THR A 26 -9.35 -25.17 -10.44
CA THR A 26 -9.04 -25.44 -9.03
C THR A 26 -10.26 -25.21 -8.15
N ASN A 27 -10.33 -25.90 -7.01
CA ASN A 27 -11.36 -25.68 -5.99
C ASN A 27 -11.17 -24.38 -5.21
N THR A 28 -10.01 -23.75 -5.34
CA THR A 28 -9.71 -22.47 -4.68
C THR A 28 -9.12 -21.50 -5.69
N VAL A 29 -9.86 -20.48 -6.06
CA VAL A 29 -9.38 -19.38 -6.90
C VAL A 29 -9.41 -18.10 -6.09
N ILE A 30 -8.25 -17.65 -5.65
CA ILE A 30 -8.12 -16.39 -4.92
C ILE A 30 -7.96 -15.27 -5.92
N ALA A 31 -8.88 -14.31 -5.92
CA ALA A 31 -8.68 -13.04 -6.59
C ALA A 31 -8.16 -12.02 -5.56
N SER A 32 -6.92 -11.65 -5.73
CA SER A 32 -6.23 -10.76 -4.81
C SER A 32 -5.69 -9.57 -5.61
N PRO A 33 -6.39 -8.43 -5.62
CA PRO A 33 -5.84 -7.22 -6.23
C PRO A 33 -4.58 -6.80 -5.48
N MET A 34 -3.49 -6.65 -6.23
CA MET A 34 -2.22 -6.18 -5.69
C MET A 34 -2.28 -4.65 -5.55
N CYS A 35 -1.98 -4.15 -4.36
CA CYS A 35 -1.96 -2.71 -4.08
C CYS A 35 -0.51 -2.22 -3.98
N LEU A 36 -0.04 -1.36 -4.84
CA LEU A 36 1.31 -0.79 -4.84
C LEU A 36 1.31 0.59 -4.17
N GLY A 37 2.33 0.88 -3.37
CA GLY A 37 2.46 2.18 -2.71
C GLY A 37 1.47 2.43 -1.57
N ILE A 38 0.99 1.39 -0.89
CA ILE A 38 0.08 1.53 0.26
C ILE A 38 0.68 2.46 1.32
N THR A 39 1.95 2.25 1.67
CA THR A 39 2.62 3.09 2.67
C THR A 39 2.72 4.54 2.21
N ASN A 40 3.01 4.80 0.92
CA ASN A 40 2.97 6.17 0.38
C ASN A 40 1.58 6.80 0.53
N ALA A 41 0.51 6.02 0.29
CA ALA A 41 -0.85 6.51 0.44
C ALA A 41 -1.19 6.82 1.91
N ILE A 42 -0.85 5.92 2.83
CA ILE A 42 -1.06 6.12 4.27
C ILE A 42 -0.29 7.35 4.76
N ASP A 43 1.01 7.43 4.45
CA ASP A 43 1.87 8.55 4.85
C ASP A 43 1.41 9.88 4.25
N SER A 44 0.95 9.86 3.00
CA SER A 44 0.35 11.04 2.37
C SER A 44 -0.91 11.52 3.09
N LEU A 45 -1.79 10.59 3.49
CA LEU A 45 -2.99 10.92 4.26
C LEU A 45 -2.63 11.44 5.66
N ILE A 46 -1.58 10.90 6.28
CA ILE A 46 -1.06 11.41 7.57
C ILE A 46 -0.60 12.85 7.41
N VAL A 47 0.19 13.14 6.38
CA VAL A 47 0.68 14.51 6.12
C VAL A 47 -0.47 15.48 5.90
N VAL A 48 -1.42 15.12 5.04
CA VAL A 48 -2.61 15.97 4.81
C VAL A 48 -3.35 16.21 6.11
N LYS A 49 -3.63 15.16 6.89
CA LYS A 49 -4.33 15.30 8.15
C LYS A 49 -3.55 16.15 9.14
N GLN A 50 -2.27 15.84 9.35
CA GLN A 50 -1.43 16.51 10.34
C GLN A 50 -1.17 17.97 9.98
N PHE A 51 -0.61 18.25 8.81
CA PHE A 51 -0.09 19.58 8.48
C PHE A 51 -1.18 20.54 8.00
N VAL A 52 -2.23 20.04 7.33
CA VAL A 52 -3.30 20.89 6.80
C VAL A 52 -4.45 21.05 7.78
N TYR A 53 -4.91 19.95 8.39
CA TYR A 53 -6.13 19.98 9.19
C TYR A 53 -5.89 20.12 10.69
N ASP A 54 -4.96 19.34 11.26
CA ASP A 54 -4.74 19.32 12.71
C ASP A 54 -3.87 20.50 13.17
N GLU A 55 -2.67 20.63 12.61
CA GLU A 55 -1.66 21.62 13.01
C GLU A 55 -1.78 22.95 12.21
N LYS A 56 -2.46 22.91 11.06
CA LYS A 56 -2.68 24.07 10.19
C LYS A 56 -1.41 24.83 9.82
N ILE A 57 -0.32 24.11 9.61
CA ILE A 57 0.98 24.67 9.24
C ILE A 57 0.95 25.18 7.80
N ILE A 58 0.23 24.48 6.93
CA ILE A 58 0.06 24.82 5.52
C ILE A 58 -1.41 24.70 5.12
N THR A 59 -1.77 25.42 4.07
CA THR A 59 -3.08 25.27 3.45
C THR A 59 -3.09 24.11 2.43
N MET A 60 -4.26 23.57 2.14
CA MET A 60 -4.41 22.58 1.06
C MET A 60 -3.93 23.15 -0.29
N LYS A 61 -4.17 24.43 -0.53
CA LYS A 61 -3.75 25.10 -1.77
C LYS A 61 -2.23 25.13 -1.91
N GLU A 62 -1.52 25.46 -0.84
CA GLU A 62 -0.04 25.45 -0.82
C GLU A 62 0.50 24.03 -1.05
N LEU A 63 -0.07 23.03 -0.36
CA LEU A 63 0.34 21.64 -0.58
C LEU A 63 0.13 21.21 -2.04
N ILE A 64 -1.03 21.53 -2.63
CA ILE A 64 -1.31 21.21 -4.04
C ILE A 64 -0.29 21.90 -4.95
N SER A 65 0.02 23.18 -4.70
CA SER A 65 1.01 23.91 -5.49
C SER A 65 2.40 23.28 -5.38
N ALA A 66 2.82 22.88 -4.18
CA ALA A 66 4.09 22.18 -3.98
C ALA A 66 4.17 20.87 -4.78
N LEU A 67 3.10 20.08 -4.76
CA LEU A 67 3.02 18.80 -5.50
C LEU A 67 3.02 19.03 -7.02
N GLN A 68 2.28 20.02 -7.52
CA GLN A 68 2.26 20.37 -8.95
C GLN A 68 3.63 20.82 -9.47
N ASN A 69 4.40 21.52 -8.63
CA ASN A 69 5.77 21.94 -8.92
C ASN A 69 6.83 20.88 -8.57
N ASN A 70 6.43 19.66 -8.24
CA ASN A 70 7.37 18.61 -7.85
C ASN A 70 8.32 19.04 -6.74
N TRP A 71 7.80 19.76 -5.73
CA TRP A 71 8.50 20.36 -4.60
C TRP A 71 9.46 21.51 -4.95
N ALA A 72 9.66 21.86 -6.23
CA ALA A 72 10.51 22.99 -6.61
C ALA A 72 9.96 24.30 -6.05
N GLY A 73 10.79 25.03 -5.29
CA GLY A 73 10.41 26.22 -4.54
C GLY A 73 9.68 25.96 -3.22
N TYR A 74 9.56 24.69 -2.83
CA TYR A 74 8.94 24.24 -1.57
C TYR A 74 9.83 23.24 -0.82
N GLU A 75 11.14 23.31 -1.03
CA GLU A 75 12.13 22.39 -0.47
C GLU A 75 12.11 22.42 1.08
N ASP A 76 11.99 23.59 1.67
CA ASP A 76 11.91 23.76 3.12
C ASP A 76 10.64 23.07 3.68
N LEU A 77 9.53 23.19 2.98
CA LEU A 77 8.29 22.50 3.33
C LEU A 77 8.44 20.99 3.23
N GLN A 78 9.04 20.49 2.15
CA GLN A 78 9.32 19.06 1.98
C GLN A 78 10.21 18.53 3.12
N VAL A 79 11.28 19.26 3.46
CA VAL A 79 12.18 18.91 4.57
C VAL A 79 11.44 18.92 5.90
N LEU A 80 10.57 19.91 6.13
CA LEU A 80 9.74 20.00 7.34
C LEU A 80 8.82 18.78 7.46
N ILE A 81 8.12 18.41 6.38
CA ILE A 81 7.25 17.26 6.32
C ILE A 81 8.06 15.99 6.62
N LYS A 82 9.17 15.78 5.93
CA LYS A 82 10.05 14.62 6.14
C LYS A 82 10.57 14.53 7.57
N LYS A 83 10.84 15.65 8.24
CA LYS A 83 11.35 15.68 9.61
C LYS A 83 10.25 15.50 10.68
N LYS A 84 9.08 16.10 10.49
CA LYS A 84 8.03 16.19 11.51
C LYS A 84 6.83 15.29 11.25
N GLY A 85 6.72 14.71 10.05
CA GLY A 85 5.62 13.82 9.71
C GLY A 85 5.58 12.61 10.64
N ASP A 86 4.39 12.29 11.11
CA ASP A 86 4.13 11.17 12.01
C ASP A 86 3.90 9.87 11.22
N PHE A 87 4.90 9.50 10.44
CA PHE A 87 4.83 8.45 9.43
C PHE A 87 4.60 7.06 10.01
N PHE A 88 3.96 6.22 9.20
CA PHE A 88 3.69 4.83 9.53
C PHE A 88 4.99 4.04 9.83
N GLY A 89 4.92 3.16 10.82
CA GLY A 89 6.06 2.36 11.27
C GLY A 89 6.73 2.87 12.55
N ASN A 90 6.32 4.05 13.07
CA ASN A 90 6.86 4.61 14.32
C ASN A 90 5.98 4.34 15.56
N ASP A 91 4.99 3.48 15.46
CA ASP A 91 4.08 3.05 16.54
C ASP A 91 3.37 4.19 17.25
N THR A 92 3.05 5.27 16.54
CA THR A 92 2.26 6.36 17.10
C THR A 92 0.78 6.10 16.91
N GLU A 93 -0.07 6.62 17.81
CA GLU A 93 -1.51 6.42 17.70
C GLU A 93 -2.07 7.07 16.42
N ARG A 94 -1.54 8.23 16.01
CA ARG A 94 -1.98 8.92 14.79
C ARG A 94 -1.72 8.07 13.54
N SER A 95 -0.49 7.56 13.39
CA SER A 95 -0.12 6.77 12.22
C SER A 95 -0.84 5.42 12.20
N ASN A 96 -0.95 4.76 13.34
CA ASN A 96 -1.65 3.51 13.48
C ASN A 96 -3.15 3.65 13.22
N ALA A 97 -3.80 4.72 13.73
CA ALA A 97 -5.20 5.01 13.47
C ALA A 97 -5.47 5.29 11.98
N MET A 98 -4.58 6.03 11.31
CA MET A 98 -4.71 6.29 9.88
C MET A 98 -4.58 5.01 9.06
N ALA A 99 -3.60 4.17 9.37
CA ALA A 99 -3.41 2.88 8.70
C ALA A 99 -4.64 1.96 8.91
N ARG A 100 -5.15 1.85 10.14
CA ARG A 100 -6.38 1.10 10.42
C ARG A 100 -7.54 1.60 9.57
N ARG A 101 -7.80 2.92 9.60
CA ARG A 101 -8.89 3.53 8.83
C ARG A 101 -8.77 3.29 7.33
N PHE A 102 -7.55 3.34 6.80
CA PHE A 102 -7.27 3.05 5.40
C PHE A 102 -7.65 1.60 5.05
N PHE A 103 -7.19 0.63 5.83
CA PHE A 103 -7.52 -0.78 5.62
C PHE A 103 -9.01 -1.08 5.84
N ASP A 104 -9.62 -0.52 6.87
CA ASP A 104 -11.05 -0.67 7.14
C ASP A 104 -11.90 -0.15 5.97
N SER A 105 -11.49 0.94 5.35
CA SER A 105 -12.19 1.50 4.18
C SER A 105 -12.11 0.57 2.97
N ILE A 106 -10.94 0.02 2.67
CA ILE A 106 -10.78 -0.91 1.55
C ILE A 106 -11.52 -2.22 1.85
N SER A 107 -11.41 -2.71 3.06
CA SER A 107 -12.12 -3.90 3.54
C SER A 107 -13.61 -3.76 3.40
N GLY A 108 -14.15 -2.64 3.85
CA GLY A 108 -15.57 -2.32 3.73
C GLY A 108 -16.04 -2.30 2.29
N PHE A 109 -15.20 -1.76 1.39
CA PHE A 109 -15.50 -1.76 -0.04
C PHE A 109 -15.49 -3.18 -0.66
N LEU A 110 -14.59 -4.05 -0.22
CA LEU A 110 -14.48 -5.42 -0.74
C LEU A 110 -15.46 -6.41 -0.09
N LYS A 111 -16.00 -6.06 1.07
CA LYS A 111 -16.90 -6.93 1.83
C LYS A 111 -18.08 -7.40 0.98
N GLY A 112 -18.25 -8.72 0.91
CA GLY A 112 -19.32 -9.34 0.14
C GLY A 112 -19.09 -9.40 -1.37
N LYS A 113 -18.05 -8.79 -1.90
CA LYS A 113 -17.69 -8.91 -3.31
C LYS A 113 -17.07 -10.28 -3.60
N ARG A 114 -17.40 -10.81 -4.76
CA ARG A 114 -16.91 -12.11 -5.22
C ARG A 114 -16.32 -12.00 -6.60
N ASN A 115 -15.35 -12.84 -6.89
CA ASN A 115 -14.81 -13.00 -8.23
C ASN A 115 -15.78 -13.76 -9.16
N LEU A 116 -15.41 -13.94 -10.41
CA LEU A 116 -16.21 -14.66 -11.42
C LEU A 116 -16.51 -16.11 -11.05
N PHE A 117 -15.76 -16.69 -10.12
CA PHE A 117 -15.92 -18.07 -9.67
C PHE A 117 -16.64 -18.18 -8.31
N GLY A 118 -17.15 -17.07 -7.78
CA GLY A 118 -17.89 -17.05 -6.53
C GLY A 118 -17.04 -16.95 -5.26
N TYR A 119 -15.71 -16.87 -5.36
CA TYR A 119 -14.82 -16.74 -4.21
C TYR A 119 -14.71 -15.27 -3.75
N PRO A 120 -14.49 -15.01 -2.44
CA PRO A 120 -14.33 -13.66 -1.94
C PRO A 120 -13.10 -13.00 -2.56
N ILE A 121 -13.20 -11.67 -2.78
CA ILE A 121 -12.07 -10.85 -3.19
C ILE A 121 -11.39 -10.36 -1.91
N LEU A 122 -10.11 -10.66 -1.76
CA LEU A 122 -9.29 -10.30 -0.61
C LEU A 122 -8.18 -9.37 -1.06
N ILE A 123 -7.73 -8.48 -0.19
CA ILE A 123 -6.59 -7.63 -0.50
C ILE A 123 -5.34 -8.51 -0.57
N GLY A 124 -4.72 -8.55 -1.73
CA GLY A 124 -3.43 -9.17 -1.91
C GLY A 124 -2.35 -8.24 -1.41
N ASP A 125 -1.48 -8.78 -0.62
CA ASP A 125 -0.31 -8.04 -0.26
C ASP A 125 0.78 -8.15 -1.31
N LEU A 126 1.60 -7.19 -1.26
CA LEU A 126 2.55 -6.79 -2.25
C LEU A 126 3.87 -7.50 -2.04
N ILE A 127 3.97 -8.65 -2.59
CA ILE A 127 5.28 -9.09 -3.05
C ILE A 127 5.47 -8.42 -4.42
N GLY A 128 5.73 -7.12 -4.41
CA GLY A 128 6.03 -6.43 -5.65
C GLY A 128 7.41 -6.90 -6.11
N TYR A 129 7.47 -7.45 -7.28
CA TYR A 129 8.71 -7.43 -8.04
C TYR A 129 9.20 -5.99 -8.07
N ASN A 130 10.46 -5.74 -7.75
CA ASN A 130 11.09 -4.42 -7.81
C ASN A 130 10.69 -3.59 -9.04
N PRO A 131 10.58 -4.17 -10.26
CA PRO A 131 10.13 -3.45 -11.43
C PRO A 131 8.76 -2.77 -11.29
N HIS A 132 7.78 -3.40 -10.64
CA HIS A 132 6.44 -2.83 -10.53
C HIS A 132 6.43 -1.52 -9.72
N HIS A 133 7.14 -1.46 -8.59
CA HIS A 133 7.24 -0.24 -7.79
C HIS A 133 7.92 0.89 -8.55
N LYS A 134 8.92 0.56 -9.39
CA LYS A 134 9.57 1.50 -10.27
C LYS A 134 8.62 1.98 -11.35
N TRP A 135 8.00 1.10 -12.12
CA TRP A 135 7.10 1.47 -13.24
C TRP A 135 5.91 2.29 -12.78
N PHE A 136 5.26 1.90 -11.68
CA PHE A 136 4.16 2.67 -11.14
C PHE A 136 4.64 3.99 -10.50
N GLY A 137 5.84 4.00 -9.94
CA GLY A 137 6.48 5.23 -9.46
C GLY A 137 6.75 6.21 -10.59
N GLU A 138 7.28 5.76 -11.72
CA GLU A 138 7.52 6.56 -12.92
C GLU A 138 6.24 7.24 -13.46
N CYS A 139 5.09 6.57 -13.31
CA CYS A 139 3.78 7.12 -13.69
C CYS A 139 3.13 7.96 -12.59
N THR A 140 3.69 8.00 -11.38
CA THR A 140 3.10 8.71 -10.23
C THR A 140 3.80 10.06 -10.02
N LYS A 141 3.01 11.12 -9.95
CA LYS A 141 3.50 12.48 -9.64
C LYS A 141 3.97 12.57 -8.20
N ALA A 142 4.49 13.74 -7.80
CA ALA A 142 4.89 14.01 -6.41
C ALA A 142 3.75 13.72 -5.43
N THR A 143 4.10 13.21 -4.25
CA THR A 143 3.13 12.80 -3.23
C THR A 143 3.35 13.55 -1.91
N PRO A 144 2.30 13.78 -1.12
CA PRO A 144 2.37 14.57 0.12
C PRO A 144 3.39 14.07 1.14
N ASP A 145 3.74 12.79 1.14
CA ASP A 145 4.79 12.20 1.99
C ASP A 145 6.22 12.65 1.66
N GLY A 146 6.37 13.61 0.75
CA GLY A 146 7.64 14.19 0.37
C GLY A 146 8.36 13.48 -0.77
N ARG A 147 7.73 12.49 -1.44
CA ARG A 147 8.27 11.79 -2.60
C ARG A 147 8.22 12.69 -3.84
N TYR A 148 9.30 12.73 -4.63
CA TYR A 148 9.30 13.39 -5.94
C TYR A 148 8.52 12.59 -6.99
N ALA A 149 8.10 13.28 -8.05
CA ALA A 149 7.55 12.62 -9.22
C ALA A 149 8.56 11.63 -9.81
N SER A 150 8.06 10.53 -10.32
CA SER A 150 8.85 9.46 -10.95
C SER A 150 9.82 8.69 -10.05
N GLU A 151 9.92 9.02 -8.77
CA GLU A 151 10.62 8.16 -7.81
C GLU A 151 9.86 6.83 -7.61
N MET A 152 10.59 5.79 -7.28
CA MET A 152 10.02 4.48 -7.00
C MET A 152 9.03 4.56 -5.81
N LEU A 153 7.90 3.87 -5.92
CA LEU A 153 6.99 3.69 -4.79
C LEU A 153 7.62 2.80 -3.72
N LYS A 154 7.20 2.98 -2.49
CA LYS A 154 7.67 2.18 -1.36
C LYS A 154 7.34 0.72 -1.57
N PHE A 155 8.30 -0.13 -1.25
CA PHE A 155 8.23 -1.56 -1.44
C PHE A 155 7.64 -2.24 -0.21
N GLY A 156 6.63 -3.07 -0.42
CA GLY A 156 5.99 -3.85 0.65
C GLY A 156 5.17 -3.00 1.63
N PHE A 157 4.84 -3.62 2.75
CA PHE A 157 4.15 -2.99 3.87
C PHE A 157 5.16 -2.74 4.99
N GLY A 158 5.87 -1.67 4.87
CA GLY A 158 6.89 -1.26 5.82
C GLY A 158 7.05 0.25 5.79
N GLN A 159 7.90 0.73 6.66
CA GLN A 159 8.26 2.14 6.67
C GLN A 159 9.03 2.52 5.41
N SER A 160 9.02 3.79 5.11
CA SER A 160 9.90 4.34 4.08
C SER A 160 11.32 4.44 4.60
N GLY A 161 12.28 4.13 3.78
CA GLY A 161 13.69 4.33 4.13
C GLY A 161 13.93 5.74 4.65
N GLY A 162 14.54 5.85 5.83
CA GLY A 162 14.82 7.11 6.51
C GLY A 162 13.66 7.72 7.33
N TYR A 163 12.49 7.06 7.40
CA TYR A 163 11.38 7.53 8.24
C TYR A 163 11.19 6.67 9.50
N ASP A 164 11.99 5.62 9.67
CA ASP A 164 12.05 4.76 10.84
C ASP A 164 12.86 5.41 11.97
N ARG A 165 12.17 6.09 12.84
CA ARG A 165 12.80 6.79 13.97
C ARG A 165 12.71 6.01 15.27
N ALA A 166 11.74 5.11 15.36
CA ALA A 166 11.45 4.37 16.57
C ALA A 166 11.95 2.90 16.55
N GLY A 167 12.62 2.50 15.46
CA GLY A 167 13.25 1.20 15.33
C GLY A 167 12.30 0.03 15.02
N LEU A 168 12.87 -1.17 14.88
CA LEU A 168 12.18 -2.37 14.39
C LEU A 168 10.95 -2.75 15.20
N THR A 169 11.02 -2.69 16.52
CA THR A 169 9.89 -3.05 17.40
C THR A 169 8.67 -2.17 17.14
N ALA A 170 8.89 -0.88 16.93
CA ALA A 170 7.81 0.05 16.61
C ALA A 170 7.18 -0.27 15.24
N LEU A 171 8.01 -0.64 14.26
CA LEU A 171 7.52 -1.07 12.96
C LEU A 171 6.62 -2.30 13.08
N LEU A 172 7.07 -3.33 13.77
CA LEU A 172 6.30 -4.56 13.99
C LEU A 172 4.99 -4.30 14.73
N ASN A 173 5.01 -3.44 15.74
CA ASN A 173 3.81 -3.01 16.46
C ASN A 173 2.84 -2.27 15.52
N SER A 174 3.34 -1.35 14.69
CA SER A 174 2.51 -0.62 13.72
C SER A 174 1.82 -1.57 12.75
N ILE A 175 2.55 -2.54 12.22
CA ILE A 175 2.02 -3.56 11.32
C ILE A 175 0.94 -4.38 12.02
N ALA A 176 1.22 -4.89 13.22
CA ALA A 176 0.27 -5.68 13.99
C ALA A 176 -1.02 -4.91 14.34
N ARG A 177 -0.89 -3.61 14.63
CA ARG A 177 -2.04 -2.74 14.96
C ARG A 177 -2.84 -2.32 13.73
N ALA A 178 -2.21 -2.26 12.56
CA ALA A 178 -2.90 -1.94 11.30
C ALA A 178 -3.74 -3.11 10.79
N ASP A 179 -3.36 -4.35 11.13
CA ASP A 179 -3.98 -5.58 10.60
C ASP A 179 -5.04 -6.17 11.53
N ARG A 180 -6.06 -5.40 11.82
CA ARG A 180 -7.18 -5.92 12.65
C ARG A 180 -8.21 -6.75 11.90
N CYS A 181 -8.21 -6.71 10.58
CA CYS A 181 -9.37 -7.17 9.82
C CYS A 181 -9.22 -8.56 9.20
N GLY A 182 -8.06 -9.21 9.27
CA GLY A 182 -7.85 -10.55 8.69
C GLY A 182 -8.20 -10.67 7.19
N ILE A 183 -8.25 -9.53 6.49
CA ILE A 183 -8.72 -9.41 5.10
C ILE A 183 -7.58 -9.64 4.12
N ARG A 184 -6.37 -9.70 4.64
CA ARG A 184 -5.20 -9.95 3.81
C ARG A 184 -5.12 -11.41 3.43
N CYS A 185 -5.11 -11.64 2.14
CA CYS A 185 -4.78 -12.92 1.57
C CYS A 185 -3.39 -12.80 0.94
N GLY A 186 -2.40 -13.32 1.60
CA GLY A 186 -1.03 -13.33 1.09
C GLY A 186 0.01 -12.89 2.11
N SER A 187 1.26 -13.00 1.74
CA SER A 187 2.38 -12.62 2.59
C SER A 187 2.66 -11.12 2.49
N THR A 188 2.76 -10.46 3.63
CA THR A 188 3.27 -9.09 3.72
C THR A 188 4.79 -9.14 3.75
N VAL A 189 5.44 -8.58 2.75
CA VAL A 189 6.89 -8.38 2.80
C VAL A 189 7.18 -7.08 3.53
N THR A 190 7.81 -7.20 4.66
CA THR A 190 8.36 -6.07 5.42
C THR A 190 9.86 -6.03 5.21
N ASN A 191 10.35 -5.00 4.55
CA ASN A 191 11.79 -4.77 4.43
C ASN A 191 12.30 -4.14 5.71
N ILE A 192 13.28 -4.78 6.30
CA ILE A 192 14.05 -4.30 7.45
C ILE A 192 15.42 -3.91 6.90
N THR A 193 15.72 -2.63 6.88
CA THR A 193 17.02 -2.09 6.46
C THR A 193 17.74 -1.45 7.62
#